data_d418af0018c36fba11ce9999f6b52e55
#
_entry.id   d418af0018c36fba11ce9999f6b52e55
#
_cell.length_a   1.000
_cell.length_b   1.000
_cell.length_c   1.000
_cell.angle_alpha   90.00
_cell.angle_beta   90.00
_cell.angle_gamma   90.00
#
_symmetry.space_group_name_H-M   'P 1'
#
loop_
_entity.id
_entity.type
_entity.pdbx_description
1 polymer ?
#
loop_
_entity_poly.entity_id
_entity_poly.type
_entity_poly.pdbx_seq_one_letter_code
_entity_poly.pdbx_strand_id
1 'polypeptide(L)'
;MTSAISIGKQDFASLRENHYFYVDKTDFIRQWWESGDDITLITRPRRFGKTLNMSMLNCFFSRQYAEKGTIFEGLSIWKQEKYRRLQGTYPVIFLSFADVKQNNYQDAVQKIKNIIVDAYRQHRYLEQEECFTQNEKQQMLEITEKMSDVTAQDALKNLSSYLNLLYGKKVLIFLDEYDTPMQEAYIHGYWGEFAGFMRSLFNATFKTNPYLERAVMTGITRISKESVFSDLNNLTVITTTSDAYADCFGFTEEEVFQSLDQFGMPEKKELVKQWYDGFCFGTHRDIYNPWSITNYLKEKKLRPYWAATSSNGLISKLLQSASVNMKEELEKLINRQQIVVNFDEQIIFGQLEQDESAVWSLLVASGYLKVEEIEYRGLTLEPWYSLSITNLETVSMFSNMFKSWFAAASANYNEFIKAMLNGDVKAMNLYMNDIALATFSNFDAGKHASERSQPERFYHGFVLGLLVEVRDLYEVHSNRESGYGRYDVILIPRNLDRDAMILEFKVKETEEKTLQETVQKALAQIEIKKYDAELKERGIPKERIRHYGFAFEGKKVLIG
;
A
#
# COMPACT_ATOMS: atom_id res chain seq x y z
N MET A 1 -15.43 -24.63 23.05
CA MET A 1 -16.19 -23.57 22.33
C MET A 1 -15.19 -22.76 21.52
N THR A 2 -15.45 -22.53 20.25
CA THR A 2 -14.61 -21.65 19.43
C THR A 2 -14.77 -20.22 19.92
N SER A 3 -13.65 -19.51 20.12
CA SER A 3 -13.66 -18.09 20.53
C SER A 3 -14.39 -17.23 19.48
N ALA A 4 -15.15 -16.23 19.91
CA ALA A 4 -15.80 -15.30 19.01
C ALA A 4 -14.76 -14.45 18.25
N ILE A 5 -15.00 -14.23 16.95
CA ILE A 5 -14.13 -13.36 16.14
C ILE A 5 -14.63 -11.93 16.20
N SER A 6 -13.83 -11.02 16.76
CA SER A 6 -14.10 -9.59 16.79
C SER A 6 -13.35 -8.87 15.68
N ILE A 7 -14.05 -8.45 14.62
CA ILE A 7 -13.44 -7.74 13.49
C ILE A 7 -13.13 -6.29 13.88
N GLY A 8 -11.92 -5.84 13.56
CA GLY A 8 -11.50 -4.44 13.76
C GLY A 8 -11.13 -4.05 15.19
N LYS A 9 -11.05 -5.01 16.12
CA LYS A 9 -10.59 -4.76 17.48
C LYS A 9 -9.09 -4.44 17.47
N GLN A 10 -8.72 -3.29 18.02
CA GLN A 10 -7.34 -2.79 18.05
C GLN A 10 -6.76 -2.73 19.47
N ASP A 11 -7.59 -2.83 20.49
CA ASP A 11 -7.20 -2.85 21.89
C ASP A 11 -6.92 -4.27 22.36
N PHE A 12 -5.66 -4.53 22.72
CA PHE A 12 -5.19 -5.86 23.14
C PHE A 12 -5.83 -6.31 24.46
N ALA A 13 -5.91 -5.42 25.47
CA ALA A 13 -6.50 -5.78 26.76
C ALA A 13 -7.95 -6.21 26.58
N SER A 14 -8.74 -5.39 25.87
CA SER A 14 -10.15 -5.73 25.59
C SER A 14 -10.31 -7.00 24.77
N LEU A 15 -9.39 -7.31 23.86
CA LEU A 15 -9.40 -8.54 23.08
C LEU A 15 -9.20 -9.75 23.99
N ARG A 16 -8.27 -9.68 24.93
CA ARG A 16 -7.94 -10.76 25.87
C ARG A 16 -8.97 -10.92 26.97
N GLU A 17 -9.42 -9.83 27.59
CA GLU A 17 -10.43 -9.84 28.66
C GLU A 17 -11.77 -10.43 28.19
N ASN A 18 -12.14 -10.24 26.91
CA ASN A 18 -13.36 -10.79 26.34
C ASN A 18 -13.16 -12.17 25.65
N HIS A 19 -11.98 -12.77 25.75
CA HIS A 19 -11.65 -14.08 25.17
C HIS A 19 -11.96 -14.20 23.67
N TYR A 20 -11.76 -13.10 22.91
CA TYR A 20 -11.87 -13.13 21.47
C TYR A 20 -10.74 -13.94 20.83
N PHE A 21 -10.99 -14.41 19.60
CA PHE A 21 -9.98 -15.08 18.80
C PHE A 21 -8.73 -14.20 18.64
N TYR A 22 -7.58 -14.75 18.96
CA TYR A 22 -6.29 -14.09 18.87
C TYR A 22 -5.21 -15.09 18.46
N VAL A 23 -4.41 -14.75 17.47
CA VAL A 23 -3.18 -15.46 17.11
C VAL A 23 -2.03 -14.85 17.90
N ASP A 24 -1.33 -15.68 18.65
CA ASP A 24 -0.30 -15.22 19.59
C ASP A 24 0.92 -14.63 18.88
N LYS A 25 1.07 -13.31 18.97
CA LYS A 25 2.21 -12.53 18.46
C LYS A 25 3.07 -11.94 19.59
N THR A 26 2.91 -12.42 20.81
CA THR A 26 3.64 -11.88 21.97
C THR A 26 5.14 -12.12 21.93
N ASP A 27 5.64 -12.99 21.04
CA ASP A 27 7.08 -13.14 20.80
C ASP A 27 7.71 -11.86 20.24
N PHE A 28 6.94 -10.99 19.61
CA PHE A 28 7.39 -9.65 19.23
C PHE A 28 7.95 -8.84 20.41
N ILE A 29 7.35 -8.96 21.60
CA ILE A 29 7.84 -8.33 22.82
C ILE A 29 9.28 -8.78 23.12
N ARG A 30 9.54 -10.09 23.04
CA ARG A 30 10.86 -10.66 23.28
C ARG A 30 11.86 -10.20 22.21
N GLN A 31 11.51 -10.39 20.95
CA GLN A 31 12.40 -10.05 19.84
C GLN A 31 12.80 -8.56 19.87
N TRP A 32 11.83 -7.66 20.06
CA TRP A 32 12.11 -6.23 20.13
C TRP A 32 12.92 -5.85 21.37
N TRP A 33 12.61 -6.44 22.53
CA TRP A 33 13.34 -6.16 23.76
C TRP A 33 14.79 -6.65 23.67
N GLU A 34 15.04 -7.77 23.06
CA GLU A 34 16.37 -8.37 22.90
C GLU A 34 17.21 -7.76 21.77
N SER A 35 16.59 -7.08 20.78
CA SER A 35 17.33 -6.44 19.69
C SER A 35 18.32 -5.39 20.18
N GLY A 36 17.98 -4.67 21.22
CA GLY A 36 18.83 -3.61 21.76
C GLY A 36 18.73 -2.29 21.01
N ASP A 37 17.90 -2.17 19.98
CA ASP A 37 17.74 -0.95 19.20
C ASP A 37 17.13 0.19 20.01
N ASP A 38 17.66 1.39 19.87
CA ASP A 38 17.12 2.59 20.53
C ASP A 38 15.74 2.95 19.96
N ILE A 39 15.66 3.03 18.63
CA ILE A 39 14.43 3.40 17.92
C ILE A 39 14.22 2.41 16.80
N THR A 40 13.07 1.74 16.79
CA THR A 40 12.68 0.79 15.75
C THR A 40 11.50 1.35 14.97
N LEU A 41 11.68 1.58 13.67
CA LEU A 41 10.59 1.89 12.74
C LEU A 41 10.19 0.62 12.00
N ILE A 42 8.94 0.20 12.15
CA ILE A 42 8.41 -1.00 11.47
C ILE A 42 7.37 -0.57 10.44
N THR A 43 7.70 -0.81 9.17
CA THR A 43 6.76 -0.59 8.08
C THR A 43 6.19 -1.91 7.60
N ARG A 44 4.86 -2.01 7.62
CA ARG A 44 4.09 -3.17 7.14
C ARG A 44 2.83 -2.67 6.42
N PRO A 45 2.30 -3.42 5.48
CA PRO A 45 1.06 -3.05 4.80
C PRO A 45 -0.10 -2.77 5.77
N ARG A 46 -1.16 -2.15 5.28
CA ARG A 46 -2.36 -1.91 6.09
C ARG A 46 -2.97 -3.23 6.56
N ARG A 47 -3.57 -3.22 7.77
CA ARG A 47 -4.28 -4.36 8.37
C ARG A 47 -3.39 -5.57 8.74
N PHE A 48 -2.09 -5.36 8.90
CA PHE A 48 -1.13 -6.39 9.37
C PHE A 48 -0.95 -6.44 10.89
N GLY A 49 -1.89 -5.90 11.65
CA GLY A 49 -1.86 -5.97 13.11
C GLY A 49 -0.94 -4.95 13.80
N LYS A 50 -0.42 -3.93 13.10
CA LYS A 50 0.47 -2.89 13.67
C LYS A 50 -0.10 -2.28 14.94
N THR A 51 -1.28 -1.68 14.86
CA THR A 51 -1.96 -1.03 15.99
C THR A 51 -2.22 -2.00 17.15
N LEU A 52 -2.60 -3.26 16.86
CA LEU A 52 -2.82 -4.26 17.89
C LEU A 52 -1.52 -4.64 18.61
N ASN A 53 -0.42 -4.81 17.86
CA ASN A 53 0.89 -5.08 18.43
C ASN A 53 1.42 -3.88 19.24
N MET A 54 1.16 -2.64 18.81
CA MET A 54 1.47 -1.44 19.59
C MET A 54 0.67 -1.38 20.89
N SER A 55 -0.63 -1.70 20.84
CA SER A 55 -1.47 -1.85 22.03
C SER A 55 -0.96 -2.95 22.96
N MET A 56 -0.51 -4.08 22.40
CA MET A 56 0.09 -5.19 23.16
C MET A 56 1.37 -4.74 23.89
N LEU A 57 2.29 -4.03 23.20
CA LEU A 57 3.49 -3.47 23.83
C LEU A 57 3.14 -2.52 24.97
N ASN A 58 2.16 -1.64 24.77
CA ASN A 58 1.68 -0.73 25.81
C ASN A 58 1.14 -1.50 27.02
N CYS A 59 0.27 -2.49 26.79
CA CYS A 59 -0.27 -3.35 27.87
C CYS A 59 0.83 -4.13 28.60
N PHE A 60 1.90 -4.51 27.88
CA PHE A 60 2.98 -5.26 28.49
C PHE A 60 3.92 -4.40 29.33
N PHE A 61 4.39 -3.27 28.81
CA PHE A 61 5.42 -2.50 29.47
C PHE A 61 4.88 -1.44 30.45
N SER A 62 3.70 -0.86 30.15
CA SER A 62 3.19 0.30 30.86
C SER A 62 2.82 -0.02 32.31
N ARG A 63 3.28 0.82 33.24
CA ARG A 63 2.90 0.81 34.65
C ARG A 63 1.40 0.90 34.88
N GLN A 64 0.64 1.48 33.95
CA GLN A 64 -0.83 1.52 34.00
C GLN A 64 -1.46 0.11 33.95
N TYR A 65 -0.73 -0.87 33.43
CA TYR A 65 -1.15 -2.28 33.34
C TYR A 65 -0.39 -3.20 34.31
N ALA A 66 0.32 -2.68 35.31
CA ALA A 66 1.13 -3.47 36.23
C ALA A 66 0.34 -4.62 36.91
N GLU A 67 -0.93 -4.36 37.24
CA GLU A 67 -1.82 -5.33 37.89
C GLU A 67 -2.61 -6.20 36.89
N LYS A 68 -2.42 -5.99 35.57
CA LYS A 68 -3.16 -6.67 34.50
C LYS A 68 -2.34 -7.77 33.80
N GLY A 69 -1.33 -8.33 34.44
CA GLY A 69 -0.48 -9.38 33.87
C GLY A 69 -1.24 -10.62 33.42
N THR A 70 -2.40 -10.89 34.01
CA THR A 70 -3.27 -12.02 33.66
C THR A 70 -3.74 -12.05 32.20
N ILE A 71 -3.77 -10.88 31.51
CA ILE A 71 -4.13 -10.83 30.08
C ILE A 71 -3.09 -11.53 29.18
N PHE A 72 -1.88 -11.77 29.69
CA PHE A 72 -0.81 -12.48 28.99
C PHE A 72 -0.77 -13.98 29.32
N GLU A 73 -1.58 -14.47 30.27
CA GLU A 73 -1.62 -15.89 30.63
C GLU A 73 -1.97 -16.76 29.41
N GLY A 74 -1.23 -17.87 29.29
CA GLY A 74 -1.36 -18.79 28.16
C GLY A 74 -0.63 -18.40 26.91
N LEU A 75 -0.08 -17.17 26.81
CA LEU A 75 0.68 -16.68 25.66
C LEU A 75 2.18 -17.01 25.79
N SER A 76 2.89 -17.00 24.67
CA SER A 76 4.30 -17.41 24.57
C SER A 76 5.22 -16.58 25.47
N ILE A 77 5.03 -15.26 25.52
CA ILE A 77 5.84 -14.37 26.37
C ILE A 77 5.72 -14.71 27.86
N TRP A 78 4.56 -15.20 28.30
CA TRP A 78 4.29 -15.48 29.70
C TRP A 78 4.97 -16.74 30.21
N LYS A 79 5.48 -17.62 29.32
CA LYS A 79 6.20 -18.84 29.68
C LYS A 79 7.55 -18.56 30.34
N GLN A 80 8.15 -17.39 30.13
CA GLN A 80 9.48 -17.04 30.62
C GLN A 80 9.40 -16.05 31.79
N GLU A 81 9.94 -16.46 32.96
CA GLU A 81 9.91 -15.69 34.19
C GLU A 81 10.53 -14.29 34.07
N LYS A 82 11.62 -14.15 33.29
CA LYS A 82 12.29 -12.86 33.11
C LYS A 82 11.36 -11.79 32.50
N TYR A 83 10.45 -12.21 31.60
CA TYR A 83 9.49 -11.29 30.97
C TYR A 83 8.30 -11.01 31.88
N ARG A 84 7.83 -12.02 32.66
CA ARG A 84 6.80 -11.76 33.67
C ARG A 84 7.23 -10.67 34.67
N ARG A 85 8.51 -10.67 35.09
CA ARG A 85 9.07 -9.63 35.96
C ARG A 85 9.21 -8.26 35.28
N LEU A 86 9.27 -8.22 33.96
CA LEU A 86 9.40 -6.98 33.17
C LEU A 86 8.04 -6.31 32.94
N GLN A 87 6.95 -7.09 32.98
CA GLN A 87 5.61 -6.60 32.75
C GLN A 87 5.21 -5.48 33.72
N GLY A 88 4.62 -4.40 33.20
CA GLY A 88 4.12 -3.27 33.99
C GLY A 88 5.19 -2.43 34.69
N THR A 89 6.45 -2.46 34.25
CA THR A 89 7.55 -1.82 34.97
C THR A 89 8.07 -0.51 34.37
N TYR A 90 7.63 -0.12 33.18
CA TYR A 90 8.08 1.10 32.50
C TYR A 90 7.02 2.20 32.46
N PRO A 91 7.42 3.47 32.59
CA PRO A 91 6.58 4.56 32.12
C PRO A 91 6.51 4.50 30.58
N VAL A 92 5.31 4.64 30.02
CA VAL A 92 5.08 4.55 28.57
C VAL A 92 4.31 5.77 28.09
N ILE A 93 4.76 6.38 27.00
CA ILE A 93 4.02 7.38 26.22
C ILE A 93 3.53 6.68 24.96
N PHE A 94 2.21 6.56 24.81
CA PHE A 94 1.58 5.95 23.64
C PHE A 94 0.83 7.00 22.83
N LEU A 95 1.14 7.08 21.52
CA LEU A 95 0.57 8.05 20.59
C LEU A 95 0.12 7.33 19.32
N SER A 96 -0.93 7.86 18.68
CA SER A 96 -1.35 7.42 17.35
C SER A 96 -1.65 8.64 16.47
N PHE A 97 -1.08 8.65 15.27
CA PHE A 97 -1.35 9.67 14.25
C PHE A 97 -2.36 9.23 13.19
N ALA A 98 -3.05 8.10 13.42
CA ALA A 98 -4.03 7.53 12.49
C ALA A 98 -5.16 8.49 12.08
N ASP A 99 -5.48 9.45 12.97
CA ASP A 99 -6.57 10.43 12.79
C ASP A 99 -6.08 11.82 12.32
N VAL A 100 -4.79 11.97 11.98
CA VAL A 100 -4.24 13.21 11.45
C VAL A 100 -4.38 13.22 9.93
N LYS A 101 -5.58 13.58 9.44
CA LYS A 101 -5.98 13.55 8.02
C LYS A 101 -6.58 14.88 7.57
N GLN A 102 -5.82 15.94 7.76
CA GLN A 102 -6.27 17.31 7.48
C GLN A 102 -5.80 17.78 6.11
N ASN A 103 -6.56 18.74 5.55
CA ASN A 103 -6.33 19.27 4.20
C ASN A 103 -5.37 20.47 4.17
N ASN A 104 -4.89 20.92 5.33
CA ASN A 104 -3.99 22.07 5.44
C ASN A 104 -3.05 21.93 6.63
N TYR A 105 -1.97 22.71 6.61
CA TYR A 105 -0.91 22.71 7.63
C TYR A 105 -1.43 23.05 9.03
N GLN A 106 -2.23 24.12 9.15
CA GLN A 106 -2.68 24.63 10.46
C GLN A 106 -3.50 23.58 11.21
N ASP A 107 -4.46 22.97 10.52
CA ASP A 107 -5.32 21.95 11.12
C ASP A 107 -4.54 20.66 11.43
N ALA A 108 -3.56 20.29 10.59
CA ALA A 108 -2.72 19.13 10.83
C ALA A 108 -1.85 19.30 12.10
N VAL A 109 -1.18 20.44 12.25
CA VAL A 109 -0.41 20.77 13.46
C VAL A 109 -1.33 20.87 14.67
N GLN A 110 -2.50 21.50 14.54
CA GLN A 110 -3.47 21.58 15.63
C GLN A 110 -3.91 20.19 16.10
N LYS A 111 -4.14 19.26 15.17
CA LYS A 111 -4.51 17.87 15.52
C LYS A 111 -3.38 17.16 16.27
N ILE A 112 -2.12 17.37 15.89
CA ILE A 112 -0.95 16.84 16.62
C ILE A 112 -0.87 17.46 18.03
N LYS A 113 -1.08 18.78 18.18
CA LYS A 113 -1.14 19.41 19.48
C LYS A 113 -2.20 18.79 20.38
N ASN A 114 -3.40 18.51 19.84
CA ASN A 114 -4.46 17.84 20.58
C ASN A 114 -4.04 16.44 21.07
N ILE A 115 -3.36 15.66 20.22
CA ILE A 115 -2.83 14.34 20.59
C ILE A 115 -1.79 14.46 21.73
N ILE A 116 -0.92 15.45 21.67
CA ILE A 116 0.06 15.74 22.74
C ILE A 116 -0.66 16.12 24.04
N VAL A 117 -1.66 16.98 23.97
CA VAL A 117 -2.48 17.35 25.16
C VAL A 117 -3.16 16.11 25.75
N ASP A 118 -3.70 15.21 24.93
CA ASP A 118 -4.30 13.98 25.42
C ASP A 118 -3.26 13.04 26.08
N ALA A 119 -2.03 13.00 25.59
CA ALA A 119 -0.94 12.27 26.26
C ALA A 119 -0.65 12.86 27.65
N TYR A 120 -0.62 14.19 27.80
CA TYR A 120 -0.47 14.83 29.11
C TYR A 120 -1.67 14.57 30.02
N ARG A 121 -2.89 14.59 29.50
CA ARG A 121 -4.11 14.25 30.26
C ARG A 121 -4.06 12.84 30.86
N GLN A 122 -3.51 11.87 30.14
CA GLN A 122 -3.31 10.50 30.66
C GLN A 122 -2.34 10.48 31.86
N HIS A 123 -1.46 11.45 31.96
CA HIS A 123 -0.45 11.59 33.01
C HIS A 123 -0.76 12.76 33.97
N ARG A 124 -2.00 13.22 34.05
CA ARG A 124 -2.37 14.39 34.86
C ARG A 124 -2.07 14.26 36.35
N TYR A 125 -1.91 13.04 36.87
CA TYR A 125 -1.47 12.78 38.25
C TYR A 125 -0.10 13.40 38.55
N LEU A 126 0.76 13.66 37.55
CA LEU A 126 2.04 14.33 37.71
C LEU A 126 1.92 15.72 38.35
N GLU A 127 0.84 16.45 38.07
CA GLU A 127 0.60 17.79 38.62
C GLU A 127 0.49 17.79 40.16
N GLN A 128 0.12 16.67 40.76
CA GLN A 128 -0.13 16.50 42.20
C GLN A 128 1.10 15.98 42.95
N GLU A 129 2.11 15.46 42.23
CA GLU A 129 3.29 14.89 42.86
C GLU A 129 4.21 15.95 43.50
N GLU A 130 4.74 15.63 44.68
CA GLU A 130 5.60 16.56 45.46
C GLU A 130 7.00 16.70 44.89
N CYS A 131 7.46 15.78 44.08
CA CYS A 131 8.79 15.78 43.48
C CYS A 131 9.00 16.90 42.44
N PHE A 132 7.92 17.55 41.97
CA PHE A 132 8.00 18.62 40.98
C PHE A 132 7.93 20.00 41.62
N THR A 133 8.79 20.89 41.10
CA THR A 133 8.77 22.31 41.44
C THR A 133 7.51 23.01 40.93
N GLN A 134 7.18 24.16 41.48
CA GLN A 134 6.04 24.98 41.02
C GLN A 134 6.21 25.40 39.55
N ASN A 135 7.45 25.65 39.10
CA ASN A 135 7.72 26.00 37.72
C ASN A 135 7.46 24.82 36.77
N GLU A 136 7.86 23.59 37.13
CA GLU A 136 7.59 22.39 36.33
C GLU A 136 6.08 22.11 36.25
N LYS A 137 5.34 22.27 37.34
CA LYS A 137 3.88 22.15 37.35
C LYS A 137 3.22 23.21 36.46
N GLN A 138 3.73 24.42 36.47
CA GLN A 138 3.24 25.49 35.58
C GLN A 138 3.53 25.15 34.12
N GLN A 139 4.70 24.62 33.77
CA GLN A 139 5.03 24.18 32.42
C GLN A 139 4.12 23.04 31.93
N MET A 140 3.74 22.11 32.82
CA MET A 140 2.76 21.04 32.47
C MET A 140 1.39 21.66 32.14
N LEU A 141 0.95 22.67 32.88
CA LEU A 141 -0.33 23.36 32.65
C LEU A 141 -0.34 24.22 31.37
N GLU A 142 0.81 24.62 30.86
CA GLU A 142 0.95 25.36 29.59
C GLU A 142 0.75 24.47 28.35
N ILE A 143 0.77 23.15 28.51
CA ILE A 143 0.50 22.20 27.42
C ILE A 143 -1.03 22.17 27.17
N THR A 144 -1.46 23.05 26.30
CA THR A 144 -2.86 23.21 25.89
C THR A 144 -2.99 23.20 24.38
N GLU A 145 -4.21 23.13 23.89
CA GLU A 145 -4.49 23.18 22.44
C GLU A 145 -4.00 24.49 21.78
N LYS A 146 -3.73 25.54 22.58
CA LYS A 146 -3.24 26.85 22.12
C LYS A 146 -1.72 27.02 22.26
N MET A 147 -0.99 25.98 22.68
CA MET A 147 0.47 26.06 22.80
C MET A 147 1.14 26.42 21.47
N SER A 148 2.32 27.04 21.55
CA SER A 148 3.11 27.34 20.35
C SER A 148 3.61 26.07 19.67
N ASP A 149 4.01 26.17 18.39
CA ASP A 149 4.61 25.03 17.67
C ASP A 149 5.89 24.57 18.33
N VAL A 150 6.72 25.49 18.81
CA VAL A 150 7.97 25.19 19.54
C VAL A 150 7.68 24.44 20.85
N THR A 151 6.66 24.87 21.61
CA THR A 151 6.23 24.17 22.82
C THR A 151 5.77 22.74 22.50
N ALA A 152 5.00 22.57 21.41
CA ALA A 152 4.51 21.26 20.96
C ALA A 152 5.68 20.34 20.56
N GLN A 153 6.70 20.88 19.89
CA GLN A 153 7.87 20.11 19.43
C GLN A 153 8.69 19.54 20.61
N ASP A 154 8.78 20.25 21.75
CA ASP A 154 9.52 19.81 22.93
C ASP A 154 8.65 19.04 23.95
N ALA A 155 7.35 19.04 23.80
CA ALA A 155 6.40 18.53 24.80
C ALA A 155 6.64 17.06 25.17
N LEU A 156 6.89 16.18 24.21
CA LEU A 156 7.10 14.75 24.47
C LEU A 156 8.42 14.46 25.19
N LYS A 157 9.47 15.24 24.90
CA LYS A 157 10.72 15.19 25.65
C LYS A 157 10.52 15.66 27.10
N ASN A 158 9.76 16.74 27.31
CA ASN A 158 9.45 17.24 28.64
C ASN A 158 8.62 16.23 29.44
N LEU A 159 7.60 15.62 28.82
CA LEU A 159 6.83 14.55 29.46
C LEU A 159 7.71 13.36 29.84
N SER A 160 8.67 12.99 28.98
CA SER A 160 9.64 11.94 29.29
C SER A 160 10.50 12.29 30.50
N SER A 161 10.92 13.55 30.63
CA SER A 161 11.68 14.06 31.79
C SER A 161 10.88 13.92 33.09
N TYR A 162 9.61 14.34 33.09
CA TYR A 162 8.74 14.26 34.26
C TYR A 162 8.49 12.82 34.69
N LEU A 163 8.19 11.94 33.75
CA LEU A 163 8.00 10.52 34.03
C LEU A 163 9.29 9.85 34.54
N ASN A 164 10.44 10.21 33.96
CA ASN A 164 11.73 9.71 34.45
C ASN A 164 12.05 10.18 35.87
N LEU A 165 11.77 11.43 36.19
CA LEU A 165 11.97 11.97 37.52
C LEU A 165 11.11 11.26 38.57
N LEU A 166 9.82 11.06 38.27
CA LEU A 166 8.87 10.39 39.17
C LEU A 166 9.22 8.91 39.40
N TYR A 167 9.54 8.19 38.35
CA TYR A 167 9.69 6.72 38.43
C TYR A 167 11.13 6.23 38.52
N GLY A 168 12.13 7.13 38.42
CA GLY A 168 13.54 6.76 38.40
C GLY A 168 13.93 5.85 37.23
N LYS A 169 13.13 5.86 36.17
CA LYS A 169 13.27 4.93 35.02
C LYS A 169 12.96 5.66 33.71
N LYS A 170 13.81 5.44 32.70
CA LYS A 170 13.61 6.02 31.37
C LYS A 170 12.31 5.52 30.73
N VAL A 171 11.79 6.28 29.78
CA VAL A 171 10.48 6.13 29.17
C VAL A 171 10.56 5.30 27.91
N LEU A 172 9.55 4.48 27.67
CA LEU A 172 9.30 3.88 26.36
C LEU A 172 8.29 4.75 25.59
N ILE A 173 8.55 5.00 24.31
CA ILE A 173 7.64 5.75 23.44
C ILE A 173 7.15 4.85 22.30
N PHE A 174 5.82 4.76 22.16
CA PHE A 174 5.17 4.01 21.10
C PHE A 174 4.35 4.97 20.24
N LEU A 175 4.68 5.05 18.94
CA LEU A 175 4.02 5.93 17.98
C LEU A 175 3.44 5.11 16.82
N ASP A 176 2.13 5.00 16.76
CA ASP A 176 1.42 4.28 15.69
C ASP A 176 1.06 5.22 14.54
N GLU A 177 1.14 4.68 13.30
CA GLU A 177 0.81 5.37 12.04
C GLU A 177 1.52 6.72 11.87
N TYR A 178 2.84 6.74 12.08
CA TYR A 178 3.65 7.96 12.02
C TYR A 178 3.59 8.68 10.67
N ASP A 179 3.39 7.93 9.58
CA ASP A 179 3.44 8.41 8.20
C ASP A 179 2.08 8.90 7.67
N THR A 180 0.98 8.63 8.36
CA THR A 180 -0.36 9.09 7.95
C THR A 180 -0.42 10.60 7.71
N PRO A 181 -0.01 11.49 8.64
CA PRO A 181 -0.04 12.92 8.41
C PRO A 181 0.89 13.39 7.29
N MET A 182 1.97 12.63 7.05
CA MET A 182 2.91 12.91 5.97
C MET A 182 2.31 12.64 4.60
N GLN A 183 1.58 11.54 4.45
CA GLN A 183 0.86 11.19 3.23
C GLN A 183 -0.20 12.24 2.90
N GLU A 184 -0.98 12.66 3.90
CA GLU A 184 -2.00 13.71 3.72
C GLU A 184 -1.37 15.07 3.35
N ALA A 185 -0.26 15.44 3.99
CA ALA A 185 0.46 16.66 3.67
C ALA A 185 0.95 16.69 2.21
N TYR A 186 1.39 15.54 1.69
CA TYR A 186 1.77 15.41 0.29
C TYR A 186 0.55 15.52 -0.64
N ILE A 187 -0.52 14.78 -0.37
CA ILE A 187 -1.75 14.77 -1.20
C ILE A 187 -2.35 16.19 -1.31
N HIS A 188 -2.31 16.95 -0.22
CA HIS A 188 -2.92 18.29 -0.13
C HIS A 188 -1.93 19.45 -0.35
N GLY A 189 -0.66 19.17 -0.67
CA GLY A 189 0.32 20.16 -1.14
C GLY A 189 0.97 21.04 -0.06
N TYR A 190 0.88 20.67 1.25
CA TYR A 190 1.53 21.40 2.35
C TYR A 190 2.74 20.66 2.95
N TRP A 191 3.32 19.71 2.21
CA TRP A 191 4.43 18.85 2.63
C TRP A 191 5.63 19.63 3.18
N GLY A 192 6.09 20.68 2.48
CA GLY A 192 7.33 21.40 2.82
C GLY A 192 7.33 21.97 4.24
N GLU A 193 6.26 22.67 4.62
CA GLU A 193 6.11 23.27 5.95
C GLU A 193 5.91 22.18 7.01
N PHE A 194 5.10 21.19 6.71
CA PHE A 194 4.77 20.12 7.64
C PHE A 194 5.97 19.22 7.95
N ALA A 195 6.79 18.89 6.97
CA ALA A 195 8.01 18.11 7.16
C ALA A 195 9.00 18.83 8.13
N GLY A 196 9.09 20.16 8.08
CA GLY A 196 9.89 20.95 9.02
C GLY A 196 9.42 20.84 10.46
N PHE A 197 8.11 20.97 10.69
CA PHE A 197 7.51 20.80 12.02
C PHE A 197 7.77 19.40 12.57
N MET A 198 7.52 18.35 11.77
CA MET A 198 7.69 16.96 12.19
C MET A 198 9.13 16.59 12.46
N ARG A 199 10.07 17.11 11.66
CA ARG A 199 11.51 16.92 11.90
C ARG A 199 11.92 17.42 13.28
N SER A 200 11.48 18.62 13.65
CA SER A 200 11.77 19.21 14.96
C SER A 200 11.16 18.40 16.10
N LEU A 201 9.90 17.99 15.96
CA LEU A 201 9.20 17.14 16.93
C LEU A 201 9.94 15.80 17.13
N PHE A 202 10.32 15.13 16.05
CA PHE A 202 11.00 13.83 16.13
C PHE A 202 12.43 13.95 16.66
N ASN A 203 13.17 14.98 16.29
CA ASN A 203 14.49 15.22 16.84
C ASN A 203 14.46 15.45 18.36
N ALA A 204 13.54 16.26 18.86
CA ALA A 204 13.37 16.48 20.28
C ALA A 204 12.96 15.20 21.01
N THR A 205 12.02 14.46 20.45
CA THR A 205 11.42 13.26 21.06
C THR A 205 12.40 12.07 21.08
N PHE A 206 13.12 11.84 19.98
CA PHE A 206 13.84 10.59 19.76
C PHE A 206 15.37 10.75 19.79
N LYS A 207 15.94 11.82 19.23
CA LYS A 207 17.41 11.98 19.15
C LYS A 207 18.01 12.64 20.38
N THR A 208 17.42 13.75 20.81
CA THR A 208 17.99 14.58 21.89
C THR A 208 17.29 14.39 23.23
N ASN A 209 16.62 13.26 23.41
CA ASN A 209 15.88 12.90 24.61
C ASN A 209 16.69 11.95 25.51
N PRO A 210 17.39 12.44 26.54
CA PRO A 210 18.20 11.59 27.44
C PRO A 210 17.34 10.68 28.33
N TYR A 211 16.04 10.94 28.41
CA TYR A 211 15.07 10.22 29.23
C TYR A 211 14.38 9.09 28.46
N LEU A 212 14.68 8.93 27.17
CA LEU A 212 14.18 7.84 26.34
C LEU A 212 14.99 6.57 26.63
N GLU A 213 14.30 5.45 26.89
CA GLU A 213 14.90 4.12 26.94
C GLU A 213 14.91 3.51 25.54
N ARG A 214 13.74 3.39 24.92
CA ARG A 214 13.53 2.89 23.56
C ARG A 214 12.23 3.41 22.96
N ALA A 215 12.13 3.32 21.65
CA ALA A 215 10.90 3.64 20.93
C ALA A 215 10.56 2.63 19.83
N VAL A 216 9.26 2.46 19.59
CA VAL A 216 8.75 1.81 18.38
C VAL A 216 7.86 2.79 17.63
N MET A 217 8.09 2.91 16.34
CA MET A 217 7.22 3.62 15.42
C MET A 217 6.66 2.64 14.40
N THR A 218 5.39 2.79 14.02
CA THR A 218 4.78 1.98 12.95
C THR A 218 4.20 2.85 11.86
N GLY A 219 4.26 2.35 10.63
CA GLY A 219 3.71 2.98 9.43
C GLY A 219 3.56 2.00 8.29
N ILE A 220 3.22 2.51 7.10
CA ILE A 220 3.17 1.75 5.85
C ILE A 220 4.45 1.98 5.05
N THR A 221 4.87 3.24 4.98
CA THR A 221 5.98 3.68 4.14
C THR A 221 7.21 4.01 4.96
N ARG A 222 8.40 3.82 4.35
CA ARG A 222 9.65 4.36 4.84
C ARG A 222 9.87 5.73 4.21
N ILE A 223 9.64 6.80 4.96
CA ILE A 223 9.92 8.15 4.49
C ILE A 223 11.44 8.39 4.49
N SER A 224 11.96 9.00 3.41
CA SER A 224 13.39 9.27 3.27
C SER A 224 13.98 9.99 4.50
N LYS A 225 15.18 9.58 4.87
CA LYS A 225 15.95 10.22 5.93
C LYS A 225 16.13 11.72 5.70
N GLU A 226 16.34 12.14 4.46
CA GLU A 226 16.61 13.53 4.11
C GLU A 226 15.45 14.49 4.42
N SER A 227 14.22 13.98 4.51
CA SER A 227 13.06 14.85 4.75
C SER A 227 12.70 15.03 6.23
N VAL A 228 12.63 13.92 6.99
CA VAL A 228 12.10 13.94 8.37
C VAL A 228 13.05 13.29 9.36
N PHE A 229 13.82 12.30 8.93
CA PHE A 229 14.72 11.51 9.77
C PHE A 229 16.22 11.79 9.52
N SER A 230 16.57 12.89 8.83
CA SER A 230 17.95 13.22 8.46
C SER A 230 18.92 13.16 9.64
N ASP A 231 18.42 13.48 10.81
CA ASP A 231 19.21 13.60 12.01
C ASP A 231 19.15 12.35 12.92
N LEU A 232 18.24 11.39 12.69
CA LEU A 232 18.07 10.19 13.52
C LEU A 232 19.08 9.09 13.11
N ASN A 233 20.29 9.14 13.67
CA ASN A 233 21.32 8.13 13.38
C ASN A 233 21.09 6.80 14.11
N ASN A 234 20.26 6.79 15.16
CA ASN A 234 19.92 5.65 15.99
C ASN A 234 18.58 4.99 15.59
N LEU A 235 18.13 5.19 14.35
CA LEU A 235 16.90 4.62 13.80
C LEU A 235 17.21 3.33 13.05
N THR A 236 16.70 2.20 13.55
CA THR A 236 16.64 0.92 12.86
C THR A 236 15.34 0.83 12.09
N VAL A 237 15.41 0.66 10.77
CA VAL A 237 14.22 0.61 9.89
C VAL A 237 14.00 -0.82 9.41
N ILE A 238 12.81 -1.33 9.66
CA ILE A 238 12.36 -2.67 9.28
C ILE A 238 11.26 -2.52 8.22
N THR A 239 11.60 -2.89 6.99
CA THR A 239 10.69 -2.84 5.83
C THR A 239 10.12 -4.23 5.49
N THR A 240 9.35 -4.31 4.40
CA THR A 240 8.87 -5.60 3.88
C THR A 240 9.98 -6.50 3.35
N THR A 241 11.18 -5.96 3.07
CA THR A 241 12.36 -6.73 2.64
C THR A 241 13.26 -7.19 3.81
N SER A 242 12.91 -6.83 5.06
CA SER A 242 13.68 -7.18 6.26
C SER A 242 13.18 -8.48 6.89
N ASP A 243 14.12 -9.35 7.32
CA ASP A 243 13.81 -10.60 8.05
C ASP A 243 13.36 -10.35 9.50
N ALA A 244 13.81 -9.27 10.11
CA ALA A 244 13.43 -8.94 11.48
C ALA A 244 11.92 -8.77 11.63
N TYR A 245 11.35 -9.40 12.65
CA TYR A 245 9.92 -9.38 12.97
C TYR A 245 9.01 -9.85 11.82
N ALA A 246 9.50 -10.68 10.91
CA ALA A 246 8.75 -11.12 9.73
C ALA A 246 7.50 -11.95 10.10
N ASP A 247 7.58 -12.76 11.16
CA ASP A 247 6.50 -13.57 11.70
C ASP A 247 5.65 -12.87 12.77
N CYS A 248 6.07 -11.68 13.22
CA CYS A 248 5.37 -10.92 14.26
C CYS A 248 4.18 -10.12 13.70
N PHE A 249 4.19 -9.83 12.40
CA PHE A 249 3.15 -9.06 11.71
C PHE A 249 2.57 -9.91 10.57
N GLY A 250 1.25 -9.99 10.49
CA GLY A 250 0.59 -10.94 9.60
C GLY A 250 0.39 -12.31 10.28
N PHE A 251 -0.18 -13.26 9.56
CA PHE A 251 -0.30 -14.65 10.00
C PHE A 251 0.59 -15.52 9.12
N THR A 252 1.31 -16.46 9.73
CA THR A 252 2.04 -17.50 9.00
C THR A 252 1.07 -18.55 8.46
N GLU A 253 1.48 -19.33 7.48
CA GLU A 253 0.67 -20.44 6.95
C GLU A 253 0.24 -21.40 8.04
N GLU A 254 1.15 -21.75 8.95
CA GLU A 254 0.85 -22.65 10.07
C GLU A 254 -0.27 -22.09 10.96
N GLU A 255 -0.20 -20.81 11.33
CA GLU A 255 -1.20 -20.14 12.14
C GLU A 255 -2.56 -20.05 11.44
N VAL A 256 -2.57 -19.84 10.12
CA VAL A 256 -3.79 -19.83 9.31
C VAL A 256 -4.40 -21.22 9.27
N PHE A 257 -3.60 -22.26 9.04
CA PHE A 257 -4.09 -23.64 8.97
C PHE A 257 -4.59 -24.15 10.32
N GLN A 258 -3.91 -23.83 11.40
CA GLN A 258 -4.39 -24.10 12.77
C GLN A 258 -5.72 -23.37 13.06
N SER A 259 -5.84 -22.12 12.60
CA SER A 259 -7.09 -21.35 12.74
C SER A 259 -8.23 -21.98 11.94
N LEU A 260 -7.99 -22.42 10.71
CA LEU A 260 -9.00 -23.13 9.91
C LEU A 260 -9.45 -24.43 10.59
N ASP A 261 -8.52 -25.22 11.14
CA ASP A 261 -8.83 -26.43 11.91
C ASP A 261 -9.68 -26.10 13.14
N GLN A 262 -9.30 -25.07 13.90
CA GLN A 262 -10.04 -24.60 15.08
C GLN A 262 -11.49 -24.19 14.77
N PHE A 263 -11.72 -23.59 13.58
CA PHE A 263 -13.05 -23.15 13.15
C PHE A 263 -13.81 -24.20 12.32
N GLY A 264 -13.28 -25.44 12.24
CA GLY A 264 -13.94 -26.57 11.59
C GLY A 264 -13.97 -26.47 10.06
N MET A 265 -12.89 -25.97 9.47
CA MET A 265 -12.74 -25.79 8.01
C MET A 265 -11.41 -26.37 7.47
N PRO A 266 -10.97 -27.57 7.89
CA PRO A 266 -9.68 -28.11 7.45
C PRO A 266 -9.60 -28.35 5.95
N GLU A 267 -10.74 -28.60 5.29
CA GLU A 267 -10.82 -28.83 3.85
C GLU A 267 -10.67 -27.53 3.00
N LYS A 268 -10.62 -26.37 3.65
CA LYS A 268 -10.51 -25.06 2.96
C LYS A 268 -9.07 -24.55 2.86
N LYS A 269 -8.08 -25.26 3.38
CA LYS A 269 -6.67 -24.80 3.43
C LYS A 269 -6.15 -24.40 2.06
N GLU A 270 -6.26 -25.27 1.06
CA GLU A 270 -5.80 -24.98 -0.30
C GLU A 270 -6.54 -23.81 -0.95
N LEU A 271 -7.83 -23.69 -0.71
CA LEU A 271 -8.64 -22.60 -1.23
C LEU A 271 -8.25 -21.25 -0.63
N VAL A 272 -8.01 -21.21 0.69
CA VAL A 272 -7.55 -20.03 1.42
C VAL A 272 -6.14 -19.64 1.00
N LYS A 273 -5.24 -20.63 0.83
CA LYS A 273 -3.90 -20.42 0.30
C LYS A 273 -3.95 -19.78 -1.08
N GLN A 274 -4.70 -20.33 -1.99
CA GLN A 274 -4.83 -19.81 -3.36
C GLN A 274 -5.29 -18.34 -3.40
N TRP A 275 -6.13 -17.91 -2.45
CA TRP A 275 -6.75 -16.58 -2.47
C TRP A 275 -5.97 -15.51 -1.71
N TYR A 276 -5.43 -15.85 -0.53
CA TYR A 276 -4.93 -14.89 0.45
C TYR A 276 -3.45 -15.00 0.77
N ASP A 277 -2.81 -16.11 0.36
CA ASP A 277 -1.38 -16.26 0.53
C ASP A 277 -0.60 -15.35 -0.41
N GLY A 278 0.66 -15.06 -0.06
CA GLY A 278 1.63 -14.47 -0.96
C GLY A 278 2.35 -13.23 -0.44
N PHE A 279 2.08 -12.74 0.76
CA PHE A 279 2.95 -11.71 1.32
C PHE A 279 4.30 -12.31 1.71
N CYS A 280 5.36 -11.53 1.47
CA CYS A 280 6.73 -11.90 1.82
C CYS A 280 7.34 -10.80 2.69
N PHE A 281 7.98 -11.17 3.79
CA PHE A 281 8.77 -10.27 4.61
C PHE A 281 10.18 -10.81 4.74
N GLY A 282 11.15 -10.12 4.13
CA GLY A 282 12.50 -10.64 3.96
C GLY A 282 12.50 -11.97 3.23
N THR A 283 13.09 -13.00 3.85
CA THR A 283 13.12 -14.37 3.34
C THR A 283 11.88 -15.20 3.74
N HIS A 284 11.03 -14.68 4.64
CA HIS A 284 9.83 -15.36 5.10
C HIS A 284 8.71 -15.25 4.07
N ARG A 285 8.26 -16.40 3.59
CA ARG A 285 7.19 -16.56 2.61
C ARG A 285 5.89 -16.99 3.28
N ASP A 286 4.83 -17.08 2.49
CA ASP A 286 3.53 -17.61 2.92
C ASP A 286 2.97 -16.85 4.14
N ILE A 287 3.05 -15.52 4.09
CA ILE A 287 2.44 -14.64 5.10
C ILE A 287 1.07 -14.16 4.58
N TYR A 288 0.09 -14.16 5.48
CA TYR A 288 -1.30 -13.82 5.18
C TYR A 288 -1.71 -12.52 5.88
N ASN A 289 -2.59 -11.77 5.24
CA ASN A 289 -3.18 -10.59 5.86
C ASN A 289 -4.19 -10.98 6.95
N PRO A 290 -4.00 -10.57 8.22
CA PRO A 290 -4.90 -10.93 9.33
C PRO A 290 -6.35 -10.48 9.12
N TRP A 291 -6.56 -9.35 8.45
CA TRP A 291 -7.91 -8.84 8.17
C TRP A 291 -8.66 -9.77 7.23
N SER A 292 -8.03 -10.22 6.16
CA SER A 292 -8.65 -11.14 5.21
C SER A 292 -8.96 -12.48 5.84
N ILE A 293 -8.01 -13.04 6.60
CA ILE A 293 -8.20 -14.33 7.27
C ILE A 293 -9.29 -14.27 8.34
N THR A 294 -9.28 -13.27 9.22
CA THR A 294 -10.29 -13.15 10.28
C THR A 294 -11.70 -12.92 9.72
N ASN A 295 -11.83 -12.14 8.64
CA ASN A 295 -13.11 -11.98 7.96
C ASN A 295 -13.57 -13.29 7.30
N TYR A 296 -12.64 -14.00 6.62
CA TYR A 296 -12.96 -15.30 6.02
C TYR A 296 -13.41 -16.33 7.08
N LEU A 297 -12.69 -16.45 8.20
CA LEU A 297 -13.06 -17.34 9.30
C LEU A 297 -14.46 -17.04 9.84
N LYS A 298 -14.83 -15.75 9.90
CA LYS A 298 -16.13 -15.29 10.41
C LYS A 298 -17.26 -15.51 9.40
N GLU A 299 -17.07 -15.08 8.16
CA GLU A 299 -18.10 -15.07 7.12
C GLU A 299 -18.18 -16.38 6.33
N LYS A 300 -17.09 -17.15 6.29
CA LYS A 300 -16.92 -18.39 5.49
C LYS A 300 -17.14 -18.18 4.00
N LYS A 301 -16.85 -16.97 3.49
CA LYS A 301 -16.99 -16.59 2.09
C LYS A 301 -15.68 -16.02 1.57
N LEU A 302 -15.28 -16.41 0.36
CA LEU A 302 -14.15 -15.80 -0.33
C LEU A 302 -14.56 -14.42 -0.86
N ARG A 303 -13.81 -13.39 -0.49
CA ARG A 303 -13.99 -12.01 -0.93
C ARG A 303 -12.66 -11.25 -0.83
N PRO A 304 -12.46 -10.19 -1.59
CA PRO A 304 -11.30 -9.31 -1.45
C PRO A 304 -11.48 -8.36 -0.23
N TYR A 305 -11.38 -8.90 0.98
CA TYR A 305 -11.65 -8.16 2.23
C TYR A 305 -10.67 -7.03 2.47
N TRP A 306 -9.38 -7.29 2.30
CA TRP A 306 -8.34 -6.29 2.51
C TRP A 306 -8.34 -5.24 1.40
N ALA A 307 -8.41 -5.67 0.14
CA ALA A 307 -8.42 -4.80 -1.03
C ALA A 307 -9.56 -3.77 -0.99
N ALA A 308 -10.72 -4.15 -0.41
CA ALA A 308 -11.87 -3.27 -0.26
C ALA A 308 -11.71 -2.18 0.83
N THR A 309 -10.69 -2.29 1.71
CA THR A 309 -10.48 -1.34 2.83
C THR A 309 -9.55 -0.18 2.51
N SER A 310 -8.87 -0.22 1.37
CA SER A 310 -7.82 0.74 1.04
C SER A 310 -8.39 1.93 0.25
N SER A 311 -8.10 3.16 0.70
CA SER A 311 -8.20 4.33 -0.17
C SER A 311 -6.99 4.31 -1.11
N ASN A 312 -7.17 3.78 -2.32
CA ASN A 312 -6.10 3.64 -3.31
C ASN A 312 -5.91 4.91 -4.16
N GLY A 313 -6.45 6.06 -3.73
CA GLY A 313 -6.50 7.29 -4.50
C GLY A 313 -5.14 7.77 -4.99
N LEU A 314 -4.13 7.79 -4.10
CA LEU A 314 -2.77 8.19 -4.47
C LEU A 314 -2.17 7.23 -5.51
N ILE A 315 -2.20 5.93 -5.24
CA ILE A 315 -1.66 4.91 -6.16
C ILE A 315 -2.40 4.94 -7.49
N SER A 316 -3.73 5.02 -7.46
CA SER A 316 -4.54 5.11 -8.68
C SER A 316 -4.17 6.31 -9.53
N LYS A 317 -3.99 7.49 -8.91
CA LYS A 317 -3.58 8.72 -9.60
C LYS A 317 -2.18 8.57 -10.21
N LEU A 318 -1.21 8.05 -9.45
CA LEU A 318 0.16 7.86 -9.92
C LEU A 318 0.23 6.88 -11.10
N LEU A 319 -0.46 5.73 -11.01
CA LEU A 319 -0.50 4.73 -12.08
C LEU A 319 -1.26 5.23 -13.32
N GLN A 320 -2.32 6.03 -13.13
CA GLN A 320 -3.08 6.61 -14.24
C GLN A 320 -2.22 7.58 -15.07
N SER A 321 -1.39 8.41 -14.39
CA SER A 321 -0.48 9.38 -15.02
C SER A 321 0.89 8.80 -15.40
N ALA A 322 1.17 7.53 -15.07
CA ALA A 322 2.44 6.87 -15.32
C ALA A 322 2.78 6.75 -16.81
N SER A 323 4.08 6.55 -17.10
CA SER A 323 4.59 6.36 -18.46
C SER A 323 4.03 5.10 -19.12
N VAL A 324 4.22 5.03 -20.43
CA VAL A 324 3.92 3.85 -21.23
C VAL A 324 4.65 2.62 -20.70
N ASN A 325 5.95 2.74 -20.44
CA ASN A 325 6.79 1.64 -19.94
C ASN A 325 6.24 1.06 -18.64
N MET A 326 5.87 1.93 -17.68
CA MET A 326 5.30 1.46 -16.41
C MET A 326 3.95 0.74 -16.61
N LYS A 327 3.12 1.20 -17.55
CA LYS A 327 1.84 0.55 -17.85
C LYS A 327 2.03 -0.80 -18.54
N GLU A 328 3.06 -0.95 -19.39
CA GLU A 328 3.46 -2.25 -19.96
C GLU A 328 3.93 -3.23 -18.88
N GLU A 329 4.72 -2.75 -17.90
CA GLU A 329 5.12 -3.59 -16.76
C GLU A 329 3.90 -3.99 -15.89
N LEU A 330 2.95 -3.07 -15.68
CA LEU A 330 1.67 -3.40 -15.00
C LEU A 330 0.86 -4.45 -15.76
N GLU A 331 0.86 -4.40 -17.08
CA GLU A 331 0.21 -5.41 -17.91
C GLU A 331 0.82 -6.79 -17.70
N LYS A 332 2.17 -6.90 -17.69
CA LYS A 332 2.86 -8.15 -17.38
C LYS A 332 2.45 -8.68 -16.00
N LEU A 333 2.42 -7.82 -15.01
CA LEU A 333 2.01 -8.18 -13.65
C LEU A 333 0.56 -8.70 -13.59
N ILE A 334 -0.39 -8.04 -14.27
CA ILE A 334 -1.80 -8.49 -14.33
C ILE A 334 -1.91 -9.85 -15.01
N ASN A 335 -1.09 -10.10 -16.02
CA ASN A 335 -0.95 -11.40 -16.68
C ASN A 335 -0.14 -12.43 -15.85
N ARG A 336 0.13 -12.13 -14.57
CA ARG A 336 0.88 -12.99 -13.62
C ARG A 336 2.32 -13.29 -14.04
N GLN A 337 2.92 -12.40 -14.79
CA GLN A 337 4.34 -12.45 -15.10
C GLN A 337 5.12 -11.66 -14.05
N GLN A 338 6.39 -12.00 -13.88
CA GLN A 338 7.31 -11.23 -13.05
C GLN A 338 7.91 -10.09 -13.86
N ILE A 339 8.22 -9.00 -13.18
CA ILE A 339 8.99 -7.88 -13.71
C ILE A 339 10.27 -7.70 -12.91
N VAL A 340 11.30 -7.11 -13.52
CA VAL A 340 12.56 -6.80 -12.84
C VAL A 340 12.78 -5.30 -12.88
N VAL A 341 12.78 -4.66 -11.72
CA VAL A 341 12.90 -3.20 -11.59
C VAL A 341 13.94 -2.83 -10.52
N ASN A 342 14.49 -1.64 -10.66
CA ASN A 342 15.34 -1.01 -9.65
C ASN A 342 14.52 0.09 -8.96
N PHE A 343 14.54 0.16 -7.63
CA PHE A 343 13.97 1.25 -6.85
C PHE A 343 14.65 1.39 -5.48
N ASP A 344 14.55 2.57 -4.89
CA ASP A 344 14.93 2.79 -3.50
C ASP A 344 13.72 2.48 -2.60
N GLU A 345 13.93 1.71 -1.53
CA GLU A 345 12.89 1.47 -0.53
C GLU A 345 12.50 2.72 0.25
N GLN A 346 13.32 3.77 0.18
CA GLN A 346 13.03 5.06 0.79
C GLN A 346 12.12 5.88 -0.13
N ILE A 347 10.92 6.16 0.33
CA ILE A 347 9.97 6.97 -0.42
C ILE A 347 10.23 8.45 -0.13
N ILE A 348 10.62 9.18 -1.17
CA ILE A 348 10.71 10.64 -1.14
C ILE A 348 9.42 11.19 -1.74
N PHE A 349 8.47 11.61 -0.89
CA PHE A 349 7.17 12.10 -1.36
C PHE A 349 7.28 13.22 -2.40
N GLY A 350 8.22 14.13 -2.25
CA GLY A 350 8.45 15.21 -3.23
C GLY A 350 8.89 14.74 -4.62
N GLN A 351 9.29 13.49 -4.78
CA GLN A 351 9.76 12.92 -6.06
C GLN A 351 8.76 11.94 -6.70
N LEU A 352 7.67 11.59 -6.02
CA LEU A 352 6.70 10.61 -6.52
C LEU A 352 6.12 10.93 -7.92
N GLU A 353 6.03 12.21 -8.26
CA GLU A 353 5.55 12.64 -9.59
C GLU A 353 6.69 12.72 -10.63
N GLN A 354 7.95 12.67 -10.20
CA GLN A 354 9.13 12.85 -11.06
C GLN A 354 9.89 11.55 -11.30
N ASP A 355 9.82 10.61 -10.35
CA ASP A 355 10.53 9.34 -10.37
C ASP A 355 9.55 8.16 -10.26
N GLU A 356 9.34 7.48 -11.37
CA GLU A 356 8.48 6.29 -11.43
C GLU A 356 8.99 5.12 -10.58
N SER A 357 10.29 5.07 -10.26
CA SER A 357 10.85 4.04 -9.38
C SER A 357 10.22 4.12 -7.98
N ALA A 358 9.88 5.33 -7.51
CA ALA A 358 9.20 5.53 -6.23
C ALA A 358 7.78 4.93 -6.19
N VAL A 359 7.14 4.77 -7.35
CA VAL A 359 5.81 4.12 -7.43
C VAL A 359 5.94 2.63 -7.17
N TRP A 360 7.00 1.96 -7.68
CA TRP A 360 7.29 0.55 -7.37
C TRP A 360 7.55 0.37 -5.89
N SER A 361 8.36 1.25 -5.28
CA SER A 361 8.60 1.27 -3.83
C SER A 361 7.29 1.36 -3.04
N LEU A 362 6.38 2.26 -3.44
CA LEU A 362 5.08 2.43 -2.79
C LEU A 362 4.18 1.19 -2.94
N LEU A 363 4.18 0.54 -4.11
CA LEU A 363 3.40 -0.69 -4.36
C LEU A 363 3.90 -1.86 -3.51
N VAL A 364 5.22 -2.01 -3.35
CA VAL A 364 5.83 -3.02 -2.48
C VAL A 364 5.54 -2.72 -1.01
N ALA A 365 5.80 -1.50 -0.54
CA ALA A 365 5.55 -1.11 0.85
C ALA A 365 4.07 -1.25 1.25
N SER A 366 3.15 -0.99 0.30
CA SER A 366 1.71 -1.16 0.51
C SER A 366 1.26 -2.62 0.43
N GLY A 367 2.13 -3.55 0.01
CA GLY A 367 1.84 -4.99 -0.10
C GLY A 367 1.05 -5.39 -1.35
N TYR A 368 0.97 -4.54 -2.36
CA TYR A 368 0.30 -4.88 -3.63
C TYR A 368 1.21 -5.72 -4.53
N LEU A 369 2.50 -5.51 -4.41
CA LEU A 369 3.52 -6.34 -5.03
C LEU A 369 4.37 -6.99 -3.95
N LYS A 370 4.84 -8.19 -4.23
CA LYS A 370 5.82 -8.90 -3.41
C LYS A 370 7.16 -8.98 -4.13
N VAL A 371 8.22 -9.01 -3.35
CA VAL A 371 9.58 -9.25 -3.82
C VAL A 371 9.80 -10.77 -3.88
N GLU A 372 10.06 -11.29 -5.07
CA GLU A 372 10.41 -12.71 -5.27
C GLU A 372 11.90 -12.96 -5.07
N GLU A 373 12.74 -12.03 -5.57
CA GLU A 373 14.18 -12.12 -5.50
C GLU A 373 14.80 -10.73 -5.52
N ILE A 374 15.98 -10.59 -4.91
CA ILE A 374 16.80 -9.38 -4.95
C ILE A 374 18.15 -9.78 -5.55
N GLU A 375 18.49 -9.18 -6.69
CA GLU A 375 19.79 -9.33 -7.36
C GLU A 375 20.61 -8.05 -7.22
N TYR A 376 21.84 -8.16 -6.77
CA TYR A 376 22.74 -7.01 -6.66
C TYR A 376 23.62 -6.92 -7.92
N ARG A 377 23.52 -5.81 -8.66
CA ARG A 377 24.19 -5.60 -9.95
C ARG A 377 25.27 -4.52 -9.89
N GLY A 378 26.27 -4.68 -10.74
CA GLY A 378 27.35 -3.73 -10.91
C GLY A 378 28.33 -3.66 -9.74
N LEU A 379 29.31 -2.75 -9.85
CA LEU A 379 30.33 -2.52 -8.80
C LEU A 379 29.76 -1.83 -7.55
N THR A 380 28.66 -1.12 -7.70
CA THR A 380 27.96 -0.39 -6.63
C THR A 380 26.96 -1.26 -5.89
N LEU A 381 26.79 -2.53 -6.31
CA LEU A 381 25.82 -3.47 -5.72
C LEU A 381 24.39 -2.89 -5.68
N GLU A 382 23.95 -2.32 -6.81
CA GLU A 382 22.60 -1.79 -6.92
C GLU A 382 21.56 -2.91 -6.84
N PRO A 383 20.55 -2.78 -5.94
CA PRO A 383 19.53 -3.80 -5.80
C PRO A 383 18.54 -3.75 -6.98
N TRP A 384 18.32 -4.89 -7.60
CA TRP A 384 17.29 -5.11 -8.60
C TRP A 384 16.29 -6.12 -8.05
N TYR A 385 15.02 -5.78 -8.11
CA TYR A 385 13.93 -6.53 -7.49
C TYR A 385 13.10 -7.24 -8.54
N SER A 386 12.99 -8.57 -8.43
CA SER A 386 11.98 -9.33 -9.16
C SER A 386 10.66 -9.22 -8.44
N LEU A 387 9.65 -8.61 -9.07
CA LEU A 387 8.35 -8.33 -8.47
C LEU A 387 7.25 -9.16 -9.12
N SER A 388 6.28 -9.59 -8.32
CA SER A 388 5.01 -10.17 -8.77
C SER A 388 3.83 -9.61 -7.98
N ILE A 389 2.61 -9.81 -8.48
CA ILE A 389 1.39 -9.48 -7.71
C ILE A 389 1.30 -10.42 -6.51
N THR A 390 0.98 -9.85 -5.36
CA THR A 390 0.98 -10.57 -4.08
C THR A 390 0.04 -11.77 -4.09
N ASN A 391 -1.25 -11.59 -4.46
CA ASN A 391 -2.25 -12.66 -4.45
C ASN A 391 -3.49 -12.30 -5.29
N LEU A 392 -4.51 -13.18 -5.30
CA LEU A 392 -5.76 -12.96 -6.03
C LEU A 392 -6.58 -11.78 -5.52
N GLU A 393 -6.49 -11.48 -4.23
CA GLU A 393 -7.15 -10.33 -3.63
C GLU A 393 -6.60 -9.02 -4.22
N THR A 394 -5.27 -8.96 -4.40
CA THR A 394 -4.59 -7.81 -5.03
C THR A 394 -4.92 -7.69 -6.52
N VAL A 395 -5.03 -8.81 -7.25
CA VAL A 395 -5.52 -8.79 -8.64
C VAL A 395 -6.91 -8.16 -8.72
N SER A 396 -7.81 -8.51 -7.79
CA SER A 396 -9.14 -7.92 -7.71
C SER A 396 -9.09 -6.41 -7.45
N MET A 397 -8.17 -5.96 -6.61
CA MET A 397 -7.96 -4.53 -6.33
C MET A 397 -7.50 -3.76 -7.58
N PHE A 398 -6.47 -4.23 -8.28
CA PHE A 398 -6.03 -3.62 -9.54
C PHE A 398 -7.14 -3.60 -10.57
N SER A 399 -7.91 -4.70 -10.66
CA SER A 399 -9.06 -4.80 -11.54
C SER A 399 -10.08 -3.68 -11.29
N ASN A 400 -10.46 -3.49 -10.03
CA ASN A 400 -11.41 -2.44 -9.65
C ASN A 400 -10.83 -1.03 -9.88
N MET A 401 -9.54 -0.85 -9.64
CA MET A 401 -8.86 0.42 -9.85
C MET A 401 -8.86 0.80 -11.34
N PHE A 402 -8.49 -0.11 -12.24
CA PHE A 402 -8.47 0.16 -13.68
C PHE A 402 -9.88 0.43 -14.21
N LYS A 403 -10.89 -0.33 -13.77
CA LYS A 403 -12.30 -0.03 -14.08
C LYS A 403 -12.72 1.37 -13.63
N SER A 404 -12.24 1.82 -12.46
CA SER A 404 -12.56 3.14 -11.93
C SER A 404 -12.01 4.29 -12.78
N TRP A 405 -10.94 4.08 -13.54
CA TRP A 405 -10.40 5.10 -14.46
C TRP A 405 -11.40 5.51 -15.54
N PHE A 406 -12.31 4.60 -15.90
CA PHE A 406 -13.37 4.82 -16.87
C PHE A 406 -14.75 5.06 -16.23
N ALA A 407 -14.80 5.28 -14.91
CA ALA A 407 -16.07 5.41 -14.18
C ALA A 407 -16.95 6.57 -14.69
N ALA A 408 -16.34 7.69 -15.11
CA ALA A 408 -17.06 8.82 -15.68
C ALA A 408 -17.78 8.49 -17.01
N ALA A 409 -17.35 7.42 -17.70
CA ALA A 409 -17.92 6.93 -18.96
C ALA A 409 -18.31 5.44 -18.87
N SER A 410 -18.61 4.92 -17.69
CA SER A 410 -18.77 3.48 -17.44
C SER A 410 -19.86 2.82 -18.30
N ALA A 411 -20.98 3.50 -18.54
CA ALA A 411 -22.03 3.00 -19.42
C ALA A 411 -21.51 2.85 -20.87
N ASN A 412 -20.85 3.88 -21.39
CA ASN A 412 -20.29 3.88 -22.74
C ASN A 412 -19.14 2.88 -22.88
N TYR A 413 -18.32 2.72 -21.83
CA TYR A 413 -17.25 1.72 -21.80
C TYR A 413 -17.81 0.29 -21.92
N ASN A 414 -18.84 -0.07 -21.16
CA ASN A 414 -19.47 -1.37 -21.25
C ASN A 414 -20.13 -1.61 -22.61
N GLU A 415 -20.79 -0.60 -23.17
CA GLU A 415 -21.40 -0.70 -24.51
C GLU A 415 -20.32 -0.76 -25.60
N PHE A 416 -19.18 -0.08 -25.45
CA PHE A 416 -18.03 -0.25 -26.33
C PHE A 416 -17.52 -1.69 -26.36
N ILE A 417 -17.34 -2.32 -25.19
CA ILE A 417 -16.90 -3.73 -25.10
C ILE A 417 -17.89 -4.64 -25.83
N LYS A 418 -19.18 -4.45 -25.62
CA LYS A 418 -20.23 -5.24 -26.34
C LYS A 418 -20.16 -5.04 -27.85
N ALA A 419 -20.02 -3.78 -28.29
CA ALA A 419 -19.89 -3.45 -29.71
C ALA A 419 -18.65 -4.10 -30.33
N MET A 420 -17.52 -4.08 -29.65
CA MET A 420 -16.26 -4.71 -30.08
C MET A 420 -16.43 -6.24 -30.20
N LEU A 421 -17.01 -6.89 -29.21
CA LEU A 421 -17.27 -8.34 -29.22
C LEU A 421 -18.23 -8.74 -30.34
N ASN A 422 -19.19 -7.88 -30.70
CA ASN A 422 -20.15 -8.09 -31.78
C ASN A 422 -19.65 -7.65 -33.17
N GLY A 423 -18.52 -6.93 -33.25
CA GLY A 423 -17.99 -6.38 -34.51
C GLY A 423 -18.74 -5.17 -35.05
N ASP A 424 -19.47 -4.46 -34.19
CA ASP A 424 -20.21 -3.25 -34.57
C ASP A 424 -19.28 -2.01 -34.51
N VAL A 425 -18.57 -1.77 -35.62
CA VAL A 425 -17.61 -0.66 -35.74
C VAL A 425 -18.29 0.71 -35.59
N LYS A 426 -19.56 0.87 -35.97
CA LYS A 426 -20.28 2.13 -35.81
C LYS A 426 -20.50 2.44 -34.32
N ALA A 427 -21.00 1.46 -33.59
CA ALA A 427 -21.20 1.58 -32.15
C ALA A 427 -19.84 1.76 -31.41
N MET A 428 -18.80 1.01 -31.82
CA MET A 428 -17.44 1.21 -31.29
C MET A 428 -16.98 2.67 -31.42
N ASN A 429 -17.14 3.27 -32.60
CA ASN A 429 -16.78 4.68 -32.83
C ASN A 429 -17.56 5.65 -31.94
N LEU A 430 -18.88 5.45 -31.81
CA LEU A 430 -19.72 6.30 -30.97
C LEU A 430 -19.24 6.27 -29.51
N TYR A 431 -19.17 5.08 -28.92
CA TYR A 431 -18.84 4.93 -27.50
C TYR A 431 -17.40 5.28 -27.20
N MET A 432 -16.44 4.98 -28.09
CA MET A 432 -15.02 5.32 -27.87
C MET A 432 -14.79 6.83 -27.85
N ASN A 433 -15.45 7.60 -28.71
CA ASN A 433 -15.33 9.05 -28.66
C ASN A 433 -15.91 9.66 -27.38
N ASP A 434 -17.02 9.12 -26.86
CA ASP A 434 -17.58 9.53 -25.58
C ASP A 434 -16.63 9.18 -24.43
N ILE A 435 -16.03 7.99 -24.44
CA ILE A 435 -15.03 7.56 -23.45
C ILE A 435 -13.82 8.49 -23.52
N ALA A 436 -13.26 8.71 -24.69
CA ALA A 436 -12.09 9.58 -24.88
C ALA A 436 -12.37 11.01 -24.40
N LEU A 437 -13.52 11.56 -24.72
CA LEU A 437 -13.93 12.91 -24.31
C LEU A 437 -14.02 13.03 -22.77
N ALA A 438 -14.59 12.02 -22.11
CA ALA A 438 -14.82 12.02 -20.68
C ALA A 438 -13.56 11.72 -19.85
N THR A 439 -12.60 10.93 -20.38
CA THR A 439 -11.52 10.36 -19.58
C THR A 439 -10.13 10.81 -19.98
N PHE A 440 -9.93 11.33 -21.18
CA PHE A 440 -8.61 11.64 -21.73
C PHE A 440 -7.79 12.58 -20.84
N SER A 441 -8.41 13.60 -20.27
CA SER A 441 -7.76 14.55 -19.37
C SER A 441 -7.25 13.91 -18.07
N ASN A 442 -7.82 12.78 -17.64
CA ASN A 442 -7.40 12.08 -16.44
C ASN A 442 -6.04 11.37 -16.61
N PHE A 443 -5.65 11.08 -17.87
CA PHE A 443 -4.35 10.49 -18.20
C PHE A 443 -3.27 11.53 -18.50
N ASP A 444 -3.63 12.82 -18.45
CA ASP A 444 -2.82 13.95 -18.87
C ASP A 444 -2.24 14.78 -17.70
N ALA A 445 -2.35 14.29 -16.47
CA ALA A 445 -1.92 14.98 -15.27
C ALA A 445 -0.38 14.95 -15.09
N GLY A 446 0.39 15.67 -15.93
CA GLY A 446 1.84 15.82 -15.77
C GLY A 446 2.35 17.15 -16.34
N LYS A 447 3.33 17.78 -15.67
CA LYS A 447 3.91 19.09 -16.06
C LYS A 447 4.62 19.11 -17.42
N HIS A 448 4.78 17.97 -18.11
CA HIS A 448 5.55 17.84 -19.36
C HIS A 448 4.90 16.93 -20.41
N ALA A 449 3.59 16.76 -20.40
CA ALA A 449 2.91 15.97 -21.43
C ALA A 449 2.95 16.69 -22.78
N SER A 450 3.66 16.14 -23.77
CA SER A 450 3.58 16.60 -25.16
C SER A 450 2.26 16.15 -25.79
N GLU A 451 1.72 16.89 -26.77
CA GLU A 451 0.50 16.50 -27.50
C GLU A 451 0.55 15.09 -28.13
N ARG A 452 1.76 14.53 -28.35
CA ARG A 452 1.96 13.16 -28.85
C ARG A 452 1.90 12.10 -27.77
N SER A 453 2.30 12.39 -26.53
CA SER A 453 2.32 11.40 -25.44
C SER A 453 0.95 11.15 -24.80
N GLN A 454 -0.01 12.04 -24.98
CA GLN A 454 -1.36 11.93 -24.40
C GLN A 454 -2.17 10.74 -24.96
N PRO A 455 -2.24 10.54 -26.30
CA PRO A 455 -2.95 9.39 -26.88
C PRO A 455 -2.34 8.04 -26.43
N GLU A 456 -1.01 7.95 -26.35
CA GLU A 456 -0.32 6.72 -25.93
C GLU A 456 -0.63 6.34 -24.48
N ARG A 457 -0.64 7.30 -23.55
CA ARG A 457 -0.99 7.05 -22.14
C ARG A 457 -2.44 6.59 -21.99
N PHE A 458 -3.37 7.23 -22.71
CA PHE A 458 -4.77 6.82 -22.74
C PHE A 458 -4.90 5.39 -23.27
N TYR A 459 -4.24 5.08 -24.38
CA TYR A 459 -4.24 3.77 -25.01
C TYR A 459 -3.78 2.67 -24.02
N HIS A 460 -2.63 2.83 -23.38
CA HIS A 460 -2.15 1.83 -22.41
C HIS A 460 -3.07 1.71 -21.18
N GLY A 461 -3.66 2.80 -20.72
CA GLY A 461 -4.70 2.75 -19.69
C GLY A 461 -5.95 2.00 -20.14
N PHE A 462 -6.35 2.20 -21.39
CA PHE A 462 -7.46 1.51 -22.00
C PHE A 462 -7.20 0.01 -22.16
N VAL A 463 -5.99 -0.39 -22.55
CA VAL A 463 -5.56 -1.80 -22.62
C VAL A 463 -5.63 -2.47 -21.27
N LEU A 464 -5.16 -1.81 -20.21
CA LEU A 464 -5.29 -2.31 -18.84
C LEU A 464 -6.76 -2.51 -18.43
N GLY A 465 -7.63 -1.59 -18.83
CA GLY A 465 -9.07 -1.72 -18.64
C GLY A 465 -9.65 -2.92 -19.39
N LEU A 466 -9.25 -3.11 -20.66
CA LEU A 466 -9.65 -4.26 -21.47
C LEU A 466 -9.21 -5.58 -20.85
N LEU A 467 -7.93 -5.69 -20.44
CA LEU A 467 -7.36 -6.87 -19.80
C LEU A 467 -8.23 -7.37 -18.64
N VAL A 468 -8.73 -6.43 -17.87
CA VAL A 468 -9.53 -6.74 -16.69
C VAL A 468 -10.96 -7.13 -17.05
N GLU A 469 -11.57 -6.44 -18.03
CA GLU A 469 -13.00 -6.61 -18.36
C GLU A 469 -13.27 -7.89 -19.15
N VAL A 470 -12.37 -8.26 -20.06
CA VAL A 470 -12.58 -9.42 -20.94
C VAL A 470 -11.77 -10.66 -20.54
N ARG A 471 -11.02 -10.65 -19.47
CA ARG A 471 -10.10 -11.74 -19.05
C ARG A 471 -10.77 -13.11 -18.90
N ASP A 472 -12.04 -13.14 -18.55
CA ASP A 472 -12.78 -14.40 -18.41
C ASP A 472 -13.13 -15.02 -19.77
N LEU A 473 -13.12 -14.21 -20.83
CA LEU A 473 -13.46 -14.59 -22.19
C LEU A 473 -12.24 -14.68 -23.11
N TYR A 474 -11.21 -13.84 -22.85
CA TYR A 474 -10.03 -13.68 -23.69
C TYR A 474 -8.75 -13.65 -22.86
N GLU A 475 -7.66 -14.15 -23.47
CA GLU A 475 -6.30 -13.76 -23.11
C GLU A 475 -5.99 -12.47 -23.88
N VAL A 476 -5.55 -11.44 -23.19
CA VAL A 476 -5.17 -10.15 -23.80
C VAL A 476 -3.66 -10.03 -23.77
N HIS A 477 -3.07 -9.88 -24.92
CA HIS A 477 -1.62 -9.66 -25.07
C HIS A 477 -1.40 -8.33 -25.75
N SER A 478 -0.44 -7.53 -25.25
CA SER A 478 -0.01 -6.31 -25.91
C SER A 478 1.49 -6.29 -26.18
N ASN A 479 1.90 -5.44 -27.11
CA ASN A 479 3.29 -5.15 -27.44
C ASN A 479 4.19 -6.38 -27.65
N ARG A 480 3.67 -7.47 -28.23
CA ARG A 480 4.43 -8.71 -28.53
C ARG A 480 4.73 -8.85 -30.01
N GLU A 481 5.78 -9.60 -30.30
CA GLU A 481 6.14 -9.94 -31.68
C GLU A 481 5.22 -11.02 -32.23
N SER A 482 4.70 -10.80 -33.44
CA SER A 482 4.01 -11.78 -34.25
C SER A 482 4.26 -11.50 -35.73
N GLY A 483 4.46 -12.56 -36.53
CA GLY A 483 4.82 -12.42 -37.94
C GLY A 483 6.14 -11.67 -38.14
N TYR A 484 6.13 -10.56 -38.86
CA TYR A 484 7.30 -9.75 -39.19
C TYR A 484 7.37 -8.44 -38.38
N GLY A 485 6.67 -8.33 -37.23
CA GLY A 485 6.66 -7.11 -36.45
C GLY A 485 6.00 -7.27 -35.09
N ARG A 486 5.80 -6.14 -34.42
CA ARG A 486 5.21 -6.04 -33.10
C ARG A 486 3.79 -5.47 -33.25
N TYR A 487 2.81 -6.16 -32.71
CA TYR A 487 1.43 -5.69 -32.65
C TYR A 487 1.15 -4.93 -31.36
N ASP A 488 0.10 -4.08 -31.38
CA ASP A 488 -0.28 -3.34 -30.18
C ASP A 488 -1.10 -4.21 -29.22
N VAL A 489 -2.21 -4.82 -29.66
CA VAL A 489 -3.02 -5.72 -28.81
C VAL A 489 -3.58 -6.88 -29.61
N ILE A 490 -3.50 -8.09 -29.04
CA ILE A 490 -4.25 -9.26 -29.51
C ILE A 490 -5.14 -9.78 -28.39
N LEU A 491 -6.39 -10.06 -28.74
CA LEU A 491 -7.37 -10.76 -27.89
C LEU A 491 -7.53 -12.20 -28.41
N ILE A 492 -7.05 -13.17 -27.63
CA ILE A 492 -7.10 -14.59 -27.95
C ILE A 492 -8.27 -15.20 -27.19
N PRO A 493 -9.28 -15.73 -27.84
CA PRO A 493 -10.45 -16.27 -27.16
C PRO A 493 -10.10 -17.55 -26.39
N ARG A 494 -10.55 -17.63 -25.13
CA ARG A 494 -10.41 -18.85 -24.31
C ARG A 494 -11.30 -19.99 -24.81
N ASN A 495 -12.41 -19.65 -25.44
CA ASN A 495 -13.26 -20.59 -26.18
C ASN A 495 -13.14 -20.31 -27.68
N LEU A 496 -12.66 -21.28 -28.44
CA LEU A 496 -12.46 -21.19 -29.89
C LEU A 496 -13.73 -20.91 -30.71
N ASP A 497 -14.91 -20.93 -30.09
CA ASP A 497 -16.18 -20.52 -30.73
C ASP A 497 -16.31 -18.99 -30.85
N ARG A 498 -15.39 -18.20 -30.27
CA ARG A 498 -15.36 -16.74 -30.36
C ARG A 498 -14.30 -16.27 -31.36
N ASP A 499 -14.49 -15.10 -31.93
CA ASP A 499 -13.54 -14.50 -32.84
C ASP A 499 -12.36 -13.91 -32.06
N ALA A 500 -11.14 -14.09 -32.59
CA ALA A 500 -9.95 -13.38 -32.12
C ALA A 500 -9.92 -11.95 -32.67
N MET A 501 -9.23 -11.05 -32.03
CA MET A 501 -9.16 -9.65 -32.47
C MET A 501 -7.72 -9.13 -32.38
N ILE A 502 -7.33 -8.35 -33.38
CA ILE A 502 -6.06 -7.62 -33.41
C ILE A 502 -6.41 -6.14 -33.46
N LEU A 503 -5.87 -5.37 -32.51
CA LEU A 503 -6.06 -3.93 -32.42
C LEU A 503 -4.72 -3.26 -32.66
N GLU A 504 -4.69 -2.31 -33.58
CA GLU A 504 -3.50 -1.49 -33.89
C GLU A 504 -3.85 -0.02 -33.69
N PHE A 505 -3.02 0.71 -32.94
CA PHE A 505 -3.27 2.06 -32.50
C PHE A 505 -2.28 3.03 -33.16
N LYS A 506 -2.76 4.12 -33.73
CA LYS A 506 -1.92 5.15 -34.35
C LYS A 506 -2.40 6.55 -34.02
N VAL A 507 -1.44 7.42 -33.80
CA VAL A 507 -1.70 8.86 -33.73
C VAL A 507 -1.53 9.44 -35.14
N LYS A 508 -2.47 10.27 -35.54
CA LYS A 508 -2.43 10.94 -36.85
C LYS A 508 -1.16 11.79 -37.00
N GLU A 509 -0.41 11.54 -38.06
CA GLU A 509 0.78 12.32 -38.43
C GLU A 509 0.40 13.63 -39.14
N THR A 510 1.30 14.63 -39.10
CA THR A 510 1.07 15.94 -39.72
C THR A 510 0.88 15.88 -41.23
N GLU A 511 1.43 14.84 -41.88
CA GLU A 511 1.36 14.60 -43.32
C GLU A 511 0.03 13.97 -43.75
N GLU A 512 -0.72 13.38 -42.81
CA GLU A 512 -1.99 12.76 -43.07
C GLU A 512 -3.13 13.78 -43.07
N LYS A 513 -3.98 13.71 -44.07
CA LYS A 513 -5.07 14.68 -44.22
C LYS A 513 -6.28 14.32 -43.34
N THR A 514 -6.51 13.04 -43.12
CA THR A 514 -7.70 12.54 -42.42
C THR A 514 -7.39 11.41 -41.48
N LEU A 515 -8.18 11.23 -40.41
CA LEU A 515 -8.11 10.05 -39.53
C LEU A 515 -8.36 8.73 -40.29
N GLN A 516 -9.08 8.78 -41.41
CA GLN A 516 -9.30 7.60 -42.24
C GLN A 516 -8.01 7.09 -42.88
N GLU A 517 -7.08 7.97 -43.26
CA GLU A 517 -5.76 7.58 -43.77
C GLU A 517 -4.94 6.89 -42.68
N THR A 518 -5.00 7.39 -41.44
CA THR A 518 -4.35 6.80 -40.28
C THR A 518 -4.91 5.39 -39.99
N VAL A 519 -6.25 5.22 -40.03
CA VAL A 519 -6.90 3.91 -39.88
C VAL A 519 -6.41 2.92 -40.95
N GLN A 520 -6.36 3.34 -42.23
CA GLN A 520 -5.88 2.46 -43.30
C GLN A 520 -4.41 2.06 -43.12
N LYS A 521 -3.55 2.98 -42.61
CA LYS A 521 -2.17 2.62 -42.26
C LYS A 521 -2.10 1.60 -41.12
N ALA A 522 -2.95 1.73 -40.10
CA ALA A 522 -3.01 0.77 -39.01
C ALA A 522 -3.42 -0.63 -39.52
N LEU A 523 -4.49 -0.72 -40.28
CA LEU A 523 -4.94 -1.98 -40.86
C LEU A 523 -3.90 -2.59 -41.82
N ALA A 524 -3.27 -1.77 -42.70
CA ALA A 524 -2.21 -2.22 -43.59
C ALA A 524 -0.99 -2.77 -42.82
N GLN A 525 -0.68 -2.21 -41.66
CA GLN A 525 0.40 -2.71 -40.81
C GLN A 525 0.10 -4.12 -40.30
N ILE A 526 -1.11 -4.40 -39.82
CA ILE A 526 -1.54 -5.73 -39.36
C ILE A 526 -1.32 -6.77 -40.50
N GLU A 527 -1.72 -6.43 -41.76
CA GLU A 527 -1.59 -7.34 -42.89
C GLU A 527 -0.13 -7.53 -43.33
N ILE A 528 0.62 -6.44 -43.54
CA ILE A 528 2.02 -6.45 -43.99
C ILE A 528 2.91 -7.21 -43.00
N LYS A 529 2.69 -7.00 -41.71
CA LYS A 529 3.47 -7.61 -40.63
C LYS A 529 2.98 -9.01 -40.25
N LYS A 530 1.84 -9.46 -40.82
CA LYS A 530 1.26 -10.78 -40.54
C LYS A 530 1.04 -11.09 -39.08
N TYR A 531 0.47 -10.13 -38.34
CA TYR A 531 0.24 -10.27 -36.89
C TYR A 531 -0.71 -11.44 -36.54
N ASP A 532 -1.52 -11.89 -37.48
CA ASP A 532 -2.38 -13.08 -37.36
C ASP A 532 -1.64 -14.43 -37.35
N ALA A 533 -0.30 -14.43 -37.49
CA ALA A 533 0.51 -15.65 -37.49
C ALA A 533 0.34 -16.45 -36.18
N GLU A 534 0.47 -15.79 -35.04
CA GLU A 534 0.30 -16.41 -33.71
C GLU A 534 -1.09 -17.03 -33.53
N LEU A 535 -2.13 -16.35 -33.99
CA LEU A 535 -3.50 -16.81 -33.87
C LEU A 535 -3.75 -18.06 -34.75
N LYS A 536 -3.16 -18.09 -35.94
CA LYS A 536 -3.22 -19.26 -36.85
C LYS A 536 -2.49 -20.46 -36.29
N GLU A 537 -1.33 -20.28 -35.68
CA GLU A 537 -0.59 -21.34 -35.01
C GLU A 537 -1.38 -21.95 -33.85
N ARG A 538 -2.23 -21.15 -33.19
CA ARG A 538 -3.17 -21.61 -32.15
C ARG A 538 -4.45 -22.25 -32.73
N GLY A 539 -4.54 -22.40 -34.05
CA GLY A 539 -5.67 -23.07 -34.72
C GLY A 539 -6.90 -22.19 -34.97
N ILE A 540 -6.75 -20.86 -34.88
CA ILE A 540 -7.88 -19.94 -35.16
C ILE A 540 -7.92 -19.67 -36.67
N PRO A 541 -9.01 -19.99 -37.38
CA PRO A 541 -9.13 -19.78 -38.83
C PRO A 541 -9.18 -18.28 -39.14
N LYS A 542 -8.68 -17.91 -40.34
CA LYS A 542 -8.56 -16.52 -40.78
C LYS A 542 -9.89 -15.74 -40.74
N GLU A 543 -10.97 -16.40 -41.05
CA GLU A 543 -12.33 -15.83 -41.08
C GLU A 543 -12.86 -15.46 -39.71
N ARG A 544 -12.16 -15.93 -38.65
CA ARG A 544 -12.48 -15.67 -37.24
C ARG A 544 -11.47 -14.75 -36.56
N ILE A 545 -10.66 -14.07 -37.36
CA ILE A 545 -9.71 -13.04 -36.85
C ILE A 545 -10.20 -11.67 -37.36
N ARG A 546 -10.58 -10.81 -36.43
CA ARG A 546 -11.00 -9.45 -36.76
C ARG A 546 -9.82 -8.49 -36.55
N HIS A 547 -9.68 -7.55 -37.47
CA HIS A 547 -8.67 -6.49 -37.41
C HIS A 547 -9.35 -5.16 -37.15
N TYR A 548 -8.81 -4.37 -36.25
CA TYR A 548 -9.29 -3.04 -35.93
C TYR A 548 -8.11 -2.05 -35.90
N GLY A 549 -8.21 -1.01 -36.72
CA GLY A 549 -7.28 0.13 -36.71
C GLY A 549 -7.89 1.30 -35.92
N PHE A 550 -7.18 1.75 -34.89
CA PHE A 550 -7.58 2.90 -34.08
C PHE A 550 -6.71 4.09 -34.45
N ALA A 551 -7.32 5.20 -34.85
CA ALA A 551 -6.65 6.45 -35.19
C ALA A 551 -7.04 7.56 -34.22
N PHE A 552 -6.04 8.28 -33.67
CA PHE A 552 -6.23 9.34 -32.70
C PHE A 552 -5.77 10.70 -33.26
N GLU A 553 -6.56 11.75 -32.99
CA GLU A 553 -6.21 13.15 -33.21
C GLU A 553 -6.70 13.97 -32.00
N GLY A 554 -5.84 14.22 -31.02
CA GLY A 554 -6.25 14.74 -29.72
C GLY A 554 -7.27 13.82 -29.06
N LYS A 555 -8.45 14.33 -28.73
CA LYS A 555 -9.54 13.57 -28.12
C LYS A 555 -10.47 12.86 -29.11
N LYS A 556 -10.22 13.01 -30.42
CA LYS A 556 -11.01 12.34 -31.46
C LYS A 556 -10.41 10.97 -31.77
N VAL A 557 -11.27 9.98 -31.90
CA VAL A 557 -10.90 8.61 -32.23
C VAL A 557 -11.73 8.16 -33.44
N LEU A 558 -11.06 7.52 -34.40
CA LEU A 558 -11.72 6.81 -35.50
C LEU A 558 -11.25 5.35 -35.52
N ILE A 559 -12.20 4.41 -35.60
CA ILE A 559 -11.96 2.98 -35.63
C ILE A 559 -12.49 2.44 -36.96
N GLY A 560 -11.69 1.59 -37.60
CA GLY A 560 -12.11 0.90 -38.84
C GLY A 560 -11.59 -0.52 -38.91
#